data_4be9c91b3ab6e0af2ba1a8e3761b6267
#
_entry.id   4be9c91b3ab6e0af2ba1a8e3761b6267
#
_cell.length_a   1.000
_cell.length_b   1.000
_cell.length_c   1.000
_cell.angle_alpha   90.00
_cell.angle_beta   90.00
_cell.angle_gamma   90.00
#
_symmetry.space_group_name_H-M   'P 1'
#
loop_
_entity.id
_entity.type
_entity.pdbx_description
1 polymer ?
#
loop_
_entity_poly.entity_id
_entity_poly.type
_entity_poly.pdbx_seq_one_letter_code
_entity_poly.pdbx_strand_id
1 'polypeptide(L)'
;MQRARPPADILPSEFFLHWVPEAVATDAERQAKLADTRATVVFDLSGPDGGFYTVLIDQGRVEGREGAAEDPDLCVHLDVATWRRLNRGETSAPEAALKRKLRFEGNFLLGLKLHLILG
;
A
#
# COMPACT_ATOMS: atom_id res chain seq x y z
N MET A 1 21.73 1.03 -2.90
CA MET A 1 20.79 1.28 -4.00
C MET A 1 19.49 1.82 -3.44
N GLN A 2 19.01 2.91 -3.99
CA GLN A 2 17.75 3.48 -3.54
C GLN A 2 16.57 2.73 -4.12
N ARG A 3 15.53 2.58 -3.30
CA ARG A 3 14.27 2.02 -3.77
C ARG A 3 13.61 2.97 -4.77
N ALA A 4 12.93 2.41 -5.75
CA ALA A 4 12.08 3.18 -6.61
C ALA A 4 10.99 3.88 -5.79
N ARG A 5 10.74 5.15 -6.05
CA ARG A 5 9.68 5.92 -5.43
C ARG A 5 8.66 6.35 -6.48
N PRO A 6 7.38 6.41 -6.14
CA PRO A 6 6.37 6.86 -7.09
C PRO A 6 6.53 8.36 -7.38
N PRO A 7 6.06 8.82 -8.55
CA PRO A 7 5.99 10.25 -8.83
C PRO A 7 5.20 10.99 -7.75
N ALA A 8 5.61 12.23 -7.42
CA ALA A 8 5.01 12.99 -6.33
C ALA A 8 3.52 13.28 -6.53
N ASP A 9 3.07 13.36 -7.77
CA ASP A 9 1.70 13.69 -8.15
C ASP A 9 0.92 12.50 -8.72
N ILE A 10 1.40 11.27 -8.51
CA ILE A 10 0.72 10.07 -8.99
C ILE A 10 -0.68 9.98 -8.40
N LEU A 11 -1.65 9.55 -9.22
CA LEU A 11 -3.01 9.30 -8.73
C LEU A 11 -3.08 7.96 -8.00
N PRO A 12 -3.99 7.80 -7.01
CA PRO A 12 -4.16 6.52 -6.33
C PRO A 12 -4.39 5.35 -7.28
N SER A 13 -5.23 5.51 -8.32
CA SER A 13 -5.49 4.45 -9.29
C SER A 13 -4.20 4.02 -10.00
N GLU A 14 -3.39 4.96 -10.46
CA GLU A 14 -2.12 4.65 -11.09
C GLU A 14 -1.17 3.95 -10.13
N PHE A 15 -1.14 4.40 -8.88
CA PHE A 15 -0.28 3.84 -7.86
C PHE A 15 -0.62 2.37 -7.59
N PHE A 16 -1.89 2.09 -7.24
CA PHE A 16 -2.28 0.75 -6.82
C PHE A 16 -2.39 -0.24 -7.98
N LEU A 17 -2.85 0.21 -9.15
CA LEU A 17 -3.08 -0.68 -10.30
C LEU A 17 -1.82 -0.94 -11.13
N HIS A 18 -0.88 0.00 -11.17
CA HIS A 18 0.27 -0.08 -12.06
C HIS A 18 1.61 0.05 -11.35
N TRP A 19 1.79 1.13 -10.58
CA TRP A 19 3.09 1.39 -9.98
C TRP A 19 3.52 0.32 -8.97
N VAL A 20 2.64 -0.05 -8.04
CA VAL A 20 2.95 -1.04 -6.99
C VAL A 20 3.27 -2.41 -7.58
N PRO A 21 2.40 -2.98 -8.46
CA PRO A 21 2.73 -4.27 -9.08
C PRO A 21 4.06 -4.26 -9.83
N GLU A 22 4.32 -3.20 -10.58
CA GLU A 22 5.56 -3.08 -11.33
C GLU A 22 6.78 -2.92 -10.43
N ALA A 23 6.67 -2.11 -9.38
CA ALA A 23 7.76 -1.92 -8.43
C ALA A 23 8.16 -3.21 -7.73
N VAL A 24 7.18 -4.06 -7.38
CA VAL A 24 7.46 -5.36 -6.81
C VAL A 24 8.04 -6.30 -7.86
N ALA A 25 7.48 -6.31 -9.07
CA ALA A 25 7.94 -7.19 -10.14
C ALA A 25 9.38 -6.92 -10.57
N THR A 26 9.87 -5.70 -10.38
CA THR A 26 11.23 -5.28 -10.75
C THR A 26 12.20 -5.20 -9.57
N ASP A 27 11.76 -5.56 -8.37
CA ASP A 27 12.58 -5.46 -7.15
C ASP A 27 12.69 -6.84 -6.49
N ALA A 28 13.82 -7.51 -6.70
CA ALA A 28 14.04 -8.87 -6.17
C ALA A 28 14.00 -8.90 -4.64
N GLU A 29 14.41 -7.82 -3.96
CA GLU A 29 14.37 -7.75 -2.51
C GLU A 29 12.94 -7.74 -1.99
N ARG A 30 12.06 -6.93 -2.62
CA ARG A 30 10.64 -6.91 -2.26
C ARG A 30 9.98 -8.26 -2.51
N GLN A 31 10.28 -8.89 -3.66
CA GLN A 31 9.77 -10.23 -3.99
C GLN A 31 10.19 -11.26 -2.95
N ALA A 32 11.46 -11.25 -2.56
CA ALA A 32 11.98 -12.19 -1.57
C ALA A 32 11.30 -12.03 -0.21
N LYS A 33 11.07 -10.79 0.22
CA LYS A 33 10.42 -10.52 1.50
C LYS A 33 8.93 -10.85 1.51
N LEU A 34 8.29 -10.90 0.34
CA LEU A 34 6.89 -11.27 0.18
C LEU A 34 6.70 -12.72 -0.29
N ALA A 35 7.79 -13.48 -0.44
CA ALA A 35 7.75 -14.82 -1.04
C ALA A 35 6.87 -15.81 -0.28
N ASP A 36 6.73 -15.65 1.04
CA ASP A 36 5.92 -16.52 1.90
C ASP A 36 4.60 -15.87 2.31
N THR A 37 4.24 -14.76 1.67
CA THR A 37 3.05 -13.99 2.04
C THR A 37 1.94 -14.22 1.02
N ARG A 38 0.76 -14.53 1.52
CA ARG A 38 -0.47 -14.60 0.75
C ARG A 38 -1.53 -13.81 1.49
N ALA A 39 -1.97 -12.70 0.91
CA ALA A 39 -2.86 -11.79 1.62
C ALA A 39 -3.67 -10.92 0.67
N THR A 40 -4.83 -10.49 1.15
CA THR A 40 -5.68 -9.51 0.50
C THR A 40 -5.74 -8.27 1.38
N VAL A 41 -5.32 -7.13 0.84
CA VAL A 41 -5.29 -5.85 1.57
C VAL A 41 -6.17 -4.85 0.84
N VAL A 42 -7.10 -4.23 1.57
CA VAL A 42 -7.94 -3.15 1.04
C VAL A 42 -7.40 -1.82 1.55
N PHE A 43 -7.26 -0.86 0.65
CA PHE A 43 -6.91 0.52 0.98
C PHE A 43 -8.14 1.39 0.79
N ASP A 44 -8.58 2.02 1.87
CA ASP A 44 -9.69 2.97 1.88
C ASP A 44 -9.09 4.38 1.97
N LEU A 45 -9.07 5.07 0.82
CA LEU A 45 -8.56 6.44 0.76
C LEU A 45 -9.72 7.40 0.72
N SER A 46 -9.82 8.25 1.73
CA SER A 46 -10.86 9.26 1.83
C SER A 46 -10.42 10.58 1.19
N GLY A 47 -11.40 11.42 0.84
CA GLY A 47 -11.17 12.74 0.27
C GLY A 47 -11.17 12.76 -1.25
N PRO A 48 -10.93 13.95 -1.86
CA PRO A 48 -10.88 14.07 -3.32
C PRO A 48 -9.83 13.15 -3.94
N ASP A 49 -10.16 12.53 -5.05
CA ASP A 49 -9.34 11.54 -5.75
C ASP A 49 -9.13 10.25 -4.98
N GLY A 50 -9.89 10.04 -3.90
CA GLY A 50 -9.82 8.83 -3.10
C GLY A 50 -10.58 7.67 -3.74
N GLY A 51 -10.79 6.63 -2.96
CA GLY A 51 -11.50 5.43 -3.38
C GLY A 51 -11.01 4.21 -2.64
N PHE A 52 -11.53 3.06 -3.04
CA PHE A 52 -11.13 1.77 -2.49
C PHE A 52 -10.27 1.05 -3.50
N TYR A 53 -9.18 0.47 -3.03
CA TYR A 53 -8.28 -0.33 -3.86
C TYR A 53 -7.90 -1.60 -3.12
N THR A 54 -7.85 -2.71 -3.85
CA THR A 54 -7.46 -4.01 -3.29
C THR A 54 -6.09 -4.38 -3.85
N VAL A 55 -5.19 -4.76 -2.95
CA VAL A 55 -3.88 -5.29 -3.32
C VAL A 55 -3.84 -6.75 -2.95
N LEU A 56 -3.62 -7.60 -3.94
CA LEU A 56 -3.52 -9.05 -3.77
C LEU A 56 -2.05 -9.42 -3.76
N ILE A 57 -1.60 -10.04 -2.67
CA ILE A 57 -0.23 -10.50 -2.53
C ILE A 57 -0.26 -12.03 -2.56
N ASP A 58 0.51 -12.62 -3.45
CA ASP A 58 0.60 -14.07 -3.58
C ASP A 58 2.03 -14.48 -3.86
N GLN A 59 2.75 -14.84 -2.79
CA GLN A 59 4.09 -15.43 -2.86
C GLN A 59 5.05 -14.62 -3.76
N GLY A 60 5.17 -13.33 -3.47
CA GLY A 60 6.06 -12.44 -4.20
C GLY A 60 5.43 -11.77 -5.41
N ARG A 61 4.20 -12.12 -5.76
CA ARG A 61 3.43 -11.45 -6.82
C ARG A 61 2.45 -10.48 -6.20
N VAL A 62 2.29 -9.33 -6.83
CA VAL A 62 1.35 -8.31 -6.35
C VAL A 62 0.49 -7.85 -7.52
N GLU A 63 -0.81 -7.81 -7.29
CA GLU A 63 -1.80 -7.32 -8.24
C GLU A 63 -2.65 -6.27 -7.57
N GLY A 64 -2.99 -5.20 -8.28
CA GLY A 64 -3.88 -4.16 -7.79
C GLY A 64 -5.21 -4.16 -8.54
N ARG A 65 -6.29 -3.89 -7.82
CA ARG A 65 -7.65 -3.80 -8.40
C ARG A 65 -8.40 -2.63 -7.80
N GLU A 66 -9.29 -2.03 -8.57
CA GLU A 66 -10.23 -1.05 -8.03
C GLU A 66 -11.31 -1.75 -7.23
N GLY A 67 -11.80 -1.05 -6.20
CA GLY A 67 -12.85 -1.53 -5.35
C GLY A 67 -12.34 -2.26 -4.13
N ALA A 68 -13.25 -2.55 -3.19
CA ALA A 68 -12.94 -3.23 -1.95
C ALA A 68 -13.30 -4.71 -2.06
N ALA A 69 -12.33 -5.58 -1.81
CA ALA A 69 -12.58 -7.02 -1.73
C ALA A 69 -13.43 -7.34 -0.49
N GLU A 70 -14.21 -8.40 -0.58
CA GLU A 70 -14.91 -8.94 0.60
C GLU A 70 -13.90 -9.68 1.48
N ASP A 71 -14.07 -9.59 2.79
CA ASP A 71 -13.24 -10.28 3.77
C ASP A 71 -11.73 -10.11 3.56
N PRO A 72 -11.21 -8.88 3.50
CA PRO A 72 -9.77 -8.69 3.37
C PRO A 72 -9.05 -9.13 4.65
N ASP A 73 -7.80 -9.56 4.51
CA ASP A 73 -6.95 -9.87 5.67
C ASP A 73 -6.62 -8.60 6.45
N LEU A 74 -6.52 -7.47 5.76
CA LEU A 74 -6.23 -6.18 6.35
C LEU A 74 -6.93 -5.08 5.55
N CYS A 75 -7.50 -4.11 6.26
CA CYS A 75 -8.00 -2.88 5.65
C CYS A 75 -7.21 -1.70 6.23
N VAL A 76 -6.70 -0.84 5.35
CA VAL A 76 -5.93 0.34 5.71
C VAL A 76 -6.74 1.58 5.38
N HIS A 77 -7.00 2.40 6.40
CA HIS A 77 -7.77 3.63 6.25
C HIS A 77 -6.86 4.85 6.39
N LEU A 78 -6.85 5.70 5.38
CA LEU A 78 -6.13 6.98 5.40
C LEU A 78 -6.75 7.92 4.37
N ASP A 79 -6.45 9.22 4.50
CA ASP A 79 -6.89 10.16 3.47
C ASP A 79 -5.83 10.29 2.37
N VAL A 80 -6.23 10.83 1.23
CA VAL A 80 -5.34 11.02 0.08
C VAL A 80 -4.15 11.91 0.44
N ALA A 81 -4.39 12.96 1.23
CA ALA A 81 -3.31 13.87 1.64
C ALA A 81 -2.24 13.15 2.45
N THR A 82 -2.62 12.31 3.38
CA THR A 82 -1.67 11.50 4.18
C THR A 82 -0.94 10.51 3.29
N TRP A 83 -1.65 9.85 2.39
CA TRP A 83 -1.05 8.91 1.44
C TRP A 83 0.02 9.60 0.58
N ARG A 84 -0.26 10.81 0.08
CA ARG A 84 0.72 11.58 -0.69
C ARG A 84 1.95 11.96 0.14
N ARG A 85 1.76 12.31 1.40
CA ARG A 85 2.88 12.64 2.29
C ARG A 85 3.75 11.42 2.56
N LEU A 86 3.14 10.24 2.70
CA LEU A 86 3.90 8.98 2.80
C LEU A 86 4.74 8.74 1.55
N ASN A 87 4.15 8.92 0.37
CA ASN A 87 4.86 8.72 -0.90
C ASN A 87 6.02 9.69 -1.09
N ARG A 88 5.89 10.91 -0.55
CA ARG A 88 6.94 11.95 -0.65
C ARG A 88 8.00 11.85 0.44
N GLY A 89 7.83 10.93 1.38
CA GLY A 89 8.73 10.82 2.53
C GLY A 89 8.57 11.92 3.56
N GLU A 90 7.46 12.68 3.52
CA GLU A 90 7.18 13.77 4.46
C GLU A 90 6.64 13.26 5.79
N THR A 91 6.17 12.03 5.83
CA THR A 91 5.76 11.35 7.05
C THR A 91 6.05 9.85 6.91
N SER A 92 5.96 9.13 8.01
CA SER A 92 6.12 7.67 8.02
C SER A 92 4.82 7.02 8.49
N ALA A 93 4.67 5.71 8.22
CA ALA A 93 3.51 4.96 8.66
C ALA A 93 3.36 4.99 10.19
N PRO A 94 4.42 4.76 11.00
CA PRO A 94 4.30 4.89 12.46
C PRO A 94 3.86 6.27 12.91
N GLU A 95 4.42 7.34 12.32
CA GLU A 95 4.04 8.71 12.67
C GLU A 95 2.59 9.00 12.31
N ALA A 96 2.15 8.59 11.11
CA ALA A 96 0.77 8.77 10.69
C ALA A 96 -0.20 8.01 11.61
N ALA A 97 0.16 6.80 12.02
CA ALA A 97 -0.65 6.01 12.94
C ALA A 97 -0.77 6.68 14.31
N LEU A 98 0.34 7.22 14.85
CA LEU A 98 0.34 7.93 16.11
C LEU A 98 -0.56 9.17 16.06
N LYS A 99 -0.60 9.86 14.94
CA LYS A 99 -1.44 11.04 14.74
C LYS A 99 -2.87 10.70 14.31
N ARG A 100 -3.22 9.41 14.32
CA ARG A 100 -4.53 8.90 13.91
C ARG A 100 -4.89 9.26 12.46
N LYS A 101 -3.89 9.44 11.61
CA LYS A 101 -4.06 9.66 10.17
C LYS A 101 -4.04 8.36 9.39
N LEU A 102 -3.61 7.28 10.01
CA LEU A 102 -3.53 5.94 9.43
C LEU A 102 -4.13 4.95 10.43
N ARG A 103 -5.07 4.13 9.98
CA ARG A 103 -5.72 3.14 10.83
C ARG A 103 -5.75 1.79 10.15
N PHE A 104 -5.49 0.73 10.91
CA PHE A 104 -5.52 -0.64 10.43
C PHE A 104 -6.68 -1.40 11.06
N GLU A 105 -7.38 -2.20 10.24
CA GLU A 105 -8.36 -3.17 10.69
C GLU A 105 -7.99 -4.54 10.14
N GLY A 106 -7.88 -5.55 11.01
CA GLY A 106 -7.57 -6.91 10.62
C GLY A 106 -6.19 -7.35 11.06
N ASN A 107 -5.48 -8.08 10.20
CA ASN A 107 -4.18 -8.65 10.53
C ASN A 107 -3.11 -7.57 10.67
N PHE A 108 -2.84 -7.17 11.90
CA PHE A 108 -1.90 -6.10 12.21
C PHE A 108 -0.46 -6.43 11.80
N LEU A 109 -0.05 -7.69 11.90
CA LEU A 109 1.29 -8.09 11.50
C LEU A 109 1.52 -7.89 10.00
N LEU A 110 0.46 -8.06 9.21
CA LEU A 110 0.52 -7.80 7.78
C LEU A 110 0.79 -6.31 7.51
N GLY A 111 0.25 -5.43 8.36
CA GLY A 111 0.50 -4.00 8.27
C GLY A 111 1.98 -3.64 8.32
N LEU A 112 2.77 -4.39 9.08
CA LEU A 112 4.21 -4.16 9.18
C LEU A 112 4.94 -4.47 7.88
N LYS A 113 4.39 -5.34 7.04
CA LYS A 113 4.99 -5.68 5.73
C LYS A 113 4.62 -4.67 4.64
N LEU A 114 3.62 -3.83 4.87
CA LEU A 114 3.16 -2.89 3.84
C LEU A 114 4.21 -1.86 3.46
N HIS A 115 5.17 -1.56 4.34
CA HIS A 115 6.25 -0.65 4.00
C HIS A 115 7.09 -1.18 2.82
N LEU A 116 7.07 -2.49 2.58
CA LEU A 116 7.74 -3.11 1.45
C LEU A 116 7.06 -2.78 0.12
N ILE A 117 5.78 -2.45 0.20
CA ILE A 117 4.96 -2.08 -0.96
C ILE A 117 4.90 -0.56 -1.11
N LEU A 118 4.64 0.12 -0.02
CA LEU A 118 4.42 1.58 -0.02
C LEU A 118 5.71 2.39 0.05
N GLY A 119 6.79 1.75 0.26
CA GLY A 119 8.08 2.42 0.35
C GLY A 119 8.50 2.77 1.72
#